data_1abad42277e9f1369bbb3a786cf8148a
#
_entry.id   1abad42277e9f1369bbb3a786cf8148a
#
_cell.length_a   1.000
_cell.length_b   1.000
_cell.length_c   1.000
_cell.angle_alpha   90.00
_cell.angle_beta   90.00
_cell.angle_gamma   90.00
#
_symmetry.space_group_name_H-M   'P 1'
#
loop_
_entity.id
_entity.type
_entity.pdbx_description
1 polymer ?
#
loop_
_entity_poly.entity_id
_entity_poly.type
_entity_poly.pdbx_seq_one_letter_code
_entity_poly.pdbx_strand_id
1 'polypeptide(L)'
;MMNMELLEEKLSELPLLGYFPVDPKSLEFNDRIRWICENECPMCGKTWACPPAVGSVTLCKAKCRSFDNCLMIATITEVNDIADMEETLATRPEHEEITNQVVELMREQGVEPYVLSTEACAICDRCAWLDGEPCRHPDRMHPCVESHGINIIPTLEENGIEFQFGCNVVTWVSLLFY
;
A
#
# COMPACT_ATOMS: atom_id res chain seq x y z
N MET A 1 8.31 17.62 13.85
CA MET A 1 7.21 17.87 12.88
C MET A 1 7.82 17.77 11.50
N MET A 2 7.26 16.95 10.63
CA MET A 2 7.77 16.74 9.28
C MET A 2 7.73 18.05 8.47
N ASN A 3 8.81 18.34 7.75
CA ASN A 3 8.86 19.47 6.82
C ASN A 3 8.27 19.02 5.47
N MET A 4 7.03 19.41 5.21
CA MET A 4 6.33 19.02 3.97
C MET A 4 6.99 19.59 2.71
N GLU A 5 7.49 20.84 2.74
CA GLU A 5 8.14 21.45 1.57
C GLU A 5 9.38 20.65 1.14
N LEU A 6 10.20 20.22 2.12
CA LEU A 6 11.38 19.41 1.85
C LEU A 6 10.98 18.01 1.32
N LEU A 7 9.91 17.42 1.87
CA LEU A 7 9.41 16.12 1.39
C LEU A 7 8.91 16.24 -0.04
N GLU A 8 8.10 17.26 -0.35
CA GLU A 8 7.53 17.51 -1.68
C GLU A 8 8.64 17.74 -2.73
N GLU A 9 9.70 18.48 -2.38
CA GLU A 9 10.87 18.65 -3.24
C GLU A 9 11.45 17.29 -3.63
N LYS A 10 11.64 16.40 -2.65
CA LYS A 10 12.19 15.06 -2.88
C LYS A 10 11.23 14.13 -3.63
N LEU A 11 9.93 14.18 -3.30
CA LEU A 11 8.91 13.41 -4.02
C LEU A 11 8.84 13.77 -5.50
N SER A 12 9.09 15.03 -5.85
CA SER A 12 9.10 15.47 -7.24
C SER A 12 10.25 14.89 -8.08
N GLU A 13 11.30 14.36 -7.44
CA GLU A 13 12.42 13.70 -8.09
C GLU A 13 12.14 12.20 -8.36
N LEU A 14 11.08 11.62 -7.74
CA LEU A 14 10.71 10.22 -7.89
C LEU A 14 9.74 10.02 -9.07
N PRO A 15 9.73 8.85 -9.71
CA PRO A 15 8.85 8.53 -10.82
C PRO A 15 7.42 8.21 -10.33
N LEU A 16 6.81 9.16 -9.62
CA LEU A 16 5.44 9.09 -9.14
C LEU A 16 4.47 9.63 -10.20
N LEU A 17 3.30 9.00 -10.32
CA LEU A 17 2.13 9.62 -10.96
C LEU A 17 1.71 10.87 -10.17
N GLY A 18 1.76 10.75 -8.84
CA GLY A 18 1.48 11.84 -7.92
C GLY A 18 1.57 11.39 -6.46
N TYR A 19 1.50 12.40 -5.58
CA TYR A 19 1.39 12.24 -4.14
C TYR A 19 0.26 13.14 -3.64
N PHE A 20 -0.54 12.63 -2.71
CA PHE A 20 -1.80 13.27 -2.31
C PHE A 20 -1.97 13.18 -0.80
N PRO A 21 -2.15 14.30 -0.09
CA PRO A 21 -2.56 14.26 1.31
C PRO A 21 -3.99 13.73 1.41
N VAL A 22 -4.19 12.76 2.30
CA VAL A 22 -5.48 12.11 2.56
C VAL A 22 -5.80 12.21 4.04
N ASP A 23 -7.03 12.57 4.39
CA ASP A 23 -7.48 12.45 5.78
C ASP A 23 -7.71 10.97 6.12
N PRO A 24 -6.99 10.39 7.10
CA PRO A 24 -7.21 9.00 7.51
C PRO A 24 -8.66 8.69 7.88
N LYS A 25 -9.43 9.70 8.30
CA LYS A 25 -10.83 9.55 8.69
C LYS A 25 -11.79 9.46 7.50
N SER A 26 -11.39 9.99 6.33
CA SER A 26 -12.17 9.91 5.10
C SER A 26 -12.10 8.55 4.41
N LEU A 27 -11.08 7.74 4.73
CA LEU A 27 -10.91 6.42 4.10
C LEU A 27 -12.12 5.51 4.36
N GLU A 28 -12.63 4.93 3.27
CA GLU A 28 -13.71 3.97 3.30
C GLU A 28 -13.21 2.58 3.70
N PHE A 29 -13.74 2.03 4.80
CA PHE A 29 -13.48 0.65 5.22
C PHE A 29 -14.73 -0.18 4.94
N ASN A 30 -14.55 -1.29 4.23
CA ASN A 30 -15.63 -2.12 3.74
C ASN A 30 -15.31 -3.61 3.98
N ASP A 31 -16.15 -4.29 4.73
CA ASP A 31 -16.00 -5.73 5.02
C ASP A 31 -16.04 -6.59 3.76
N ARG A 32 -16.67 -6.12 2.69
CA ARG A 32 -16.69 -6.83 1.40
C ARG A 32 -15.31 -6.88 0.74
N ILE A 33 -14.53 -5.79 0.84
CA ILE A 33 -13.13 -5.78 0.35
C ILE A 33 -12.32 -6.84 1.11
N ARG A 34 -12.46 -6.87 2.43
CA ARG A 34 -11.80 -7.88 3.27
C ARG A 34 -12.26 -9.29 2.93
N TRP A 35 -13.56 -9.48 2.65
CA TRP A 35 -14.10 -10.77 2.25
C TRP A 35 -13.44 -11.32 0.97
N ILE A 36 -13.16 -10.45 -0.02
CA ILE A 36 -12.43 -10.82 -1.25
C ILE A 36 -11.03 -11.33 -0.88
N CYS A 37 -10.29 -10.60 -0.02
CA CYS A 37 -8.99 -11.05 0.48
C CYS A 37 -9.05 -12.43 1.15
N GLU A 38 -10.08 -12.69 1.93
CA GLU A 38 -10.19 -13.92 2.72
C GLU A 38 -10.69 -15.13 1.92
N ASN A 39 -11.44 -14.91 0.83
CA ASN A 39 -12.10 -15.99 0.10
C ASN A 39 -11.59 -16.19 -1.34
N GLU A 40 -11.05 -15.17 -1.98
CA GLU A 40 -10.64 -15.22 -3.38
C GLU A 40 -9.11 -15.06 -3.55
N CYS A 41 -8.43 -14.37 -2.62
CA CYS A 41 -7.00 -14.15 -2.74
C CYS A 41 -6.19 -15.40 -2.33
N PRO A 42 -5.30 -15.90 -3.21
CA PRO A 42 -4.49 -17.10 -2.92
C PRO A 42 -3.45 -16.87 -1.82
N MET A 43 -3.21 -15.63 -1.41
CA MET A 43 -2.22 -15.24 -0.40
C MET A 43 -2.80 -15.14 1.02
N CYS A 44 -4.11 -15.30 1.18
CA CYS A 44 -4.73 -15.36 2.51
C CYS A 44 -4.10 -16.46 3.37
N GLY A 45 -3.74 -16.13 4.59
CA GLY A 45 -3.12 -17.05 5.54
C GLY A 45 -1.64 -17.39 5.27
N LYS A 46 -1.00 -16.77 4.28
CA LYS A 46 0.36 -17.13 3.88
C LYS A 46 1.44 -16.12 4.29
N THR A 47 1.08 -14.90 4.64
CA THR A 47 2.05 -13.86 4.99
C THR A 47 1.60 -13.01 6.18
N TRP A 48 2.55 -12.33 6.83
CA TRP A 48 2.29 -11.32 7.85
C TRP A 48 1.53 -10.09 7.32
N ALA A 49 1.58 -9.85 6.01
CA ALA A 49 0.92 -8.75 5.33
C ALA A 49 -0.56 -9.02 5.01
N CYS A 50 -1.03 -10.25 5.20
CA CYS A 50 -2.35 -10.72 4.78
C CYS A 50 -3.24 -11.13 5.96
N PRO A 51 -4.56 -11.25 5.77
CA PRO A 51 -5.43 -11.89 6.75
C PRO A 51 -5.00 -13.35 7.02
N PRO A 52 -5.13 -13.85 8.26
CA PRO A 52 -5.62 -13.18 9.47
C PRO A 52 -4.56 -12.41 10.26
N ALA A 53 -3.28 -12.41 9.81
CA ALA A 53 -2.15 -11.82 10.53
C ALA A 53 -2.32 -10.31 10.81
N VAL A 54 -2.91 -9.57 9.87
CA VAL A 54 -3.16 -8.13 10.00
C VAL A 54 -4.28 -7.77 11.00
N GLY A 55 -5.02 -8.76 11.51
CA GLY A 55 -6.14 -8.55 12.45
C GLY A 55 -7.49 -8.30 11.75
N SER A 56 -8.52 -7.95 12.51
CA SER A 56 -9.85 -7.64 11.97
C SER A 56 -9.92 -6.27 11.30
N VAL A 57 -10.91 -6.06 10.41
CA VAL A 57 -11.16 -4.74 9.78
C VAL A 57 -11.34 -3.65 10.83
N THR A 58 -12.02 -3.96 11.95
CA THR A 58 -12.22 -3.02 13.05
C THR A 58 -10.90 -2.56 13.66
N LEU A 59 -9.96 -3.47 13.89
CA LEU A 59 -8.62 -3.15 14.42
C LEU A 59 -7.79 -2.38 13.39
N CYS A 60 -7.81 -2.80 12.13
CA CYS A 60 -7.14 -2.11 11.02
C CYS A 60 -7.64 -0.67 10.87
N LYS A 61 -8.97 -0.48 10.88
CA LYS A 61 -9.61 0.84 10.84
C LYS A 61 -9.22 1.72 12.03
N ALA A 62 -9.27 1.17 13.23
CA ALA A 62 -8.88 1.89 14.43
C ALA A 62 -7.42 2.35 14.36
N LYS A 63 -6.52 1.46 13.89
CA LYS A 63 -5.11 1.77 13.70
C LYS A 63 -4.90 2.88 12.66
N CYS A 64 -5.46 2.77 11.47
CA CYS A 64 -5.33 3.80 10.43
C CYS A 64 -5.86 5.15 10.89
N ARG A 65 -7.02 5.15 11.58
CA ARG A 65 -7.66 6.38 12.10
C ARG A 65 -7.00 6.96 13.35
N SER A 66 -6.02 6.31 13.94
CA SER A 66 -5.23 6.85 15.06
C SER A 66 -4.13 7.80 14.61
N PHE A 67 -3.83 7.85 13.34
CA PHE A 67 -2.89 8.81 12.75
C PHE A 67 -3.59 10.12 12.38
N ASP A 68 -2.86 11.21 12.46
CA ASP A 68 -3.38 12.54 12.12
C ASP A 68 -3.33 12.80 10.61
N ASN A 69 -2.38 12.19 9.91
CA ASN A 69 -2.12 12.43 8.50
C ASN A 69 -1.92 11.11 7.74
N CYS A 70 -2.17 11.15 6.44
CA CYS A 70 -1.82 10.10 5.50
C CYS A 70 -1.35 10.73 4.20
N LEU A 71 -0.25 10.22 3.66
CA LEU A 71 0.23 10.53 2.33
C LEU A 71 -0.10 9.33 1.42
N MET A 72 -0.89 9.55 0.37
CA MET A 72 -1.08 8.57 -0.70
C MET A 72 -0.07 8.85 -1.80
N ILE A 73 0.65 7.83 -2.25
CA ILE A 73 1.49 7.88 -3.44
C ILE A 73 0.95 6.91 -4.49
N ALA A 74 1.08 7.28 -5.75
CA ALA A 74 0.67 6.45 -6.88
C ALA A 74 1.76 6.39 -7.93
N THR A 75 1.91 5.22 -8.56
CA THR A 75 2.75 5.01 -9.74
C THR A 75 1.92 4.37 -10.84
N ILE A 76 2.36 4.54 -12.08
CA ILE A 76 1.77 3.86 -13.25
C ILE A 76 2.88 3.18 -14.04
N THR A 77 2.54 2.02 -14.60
CA THR A 77 3.44 1.27 -15.48
C THR A 77 2.65 0.74 -16.68
N GLU A 78 3.20 0.90 -17.88
CA GLU A 78 2.63 0.29 -19.09
C GLU A 78 2.96 -1.20 -19.13
N VAL A 79 1.98 -1.99 -19.53
CA VAL A 79 2.08 -3.44 -19.76
C VAL A 79 1.53 -3.78 -21.13
N ASN A 80 1.84 -4.96 -21.67
CA ASN A 80 1.29 -5.38 -22.95
C ASN A 80 -0.17 -5.81 -22.84
N ASP A 81 -0.52 -6.47 -21.73
CA ASP A 81 -1.89 -6.91 -21.44
C ASP A 81 -2.12 -6.91 -19.91
N ILE A 82 -3.02 -6.07 -19.45
CA ILE A 82 -3.39 -6.02 -18.02
C ILE A 82 -4.05 -7.32 -17.53
N ALA A 83 -4.57 -8.13 -18.42
CA ALA A 83 -5.12 -9.46 -18.08
C ALA A 83 -4.00 -10.50 -17.84
N ASP A 84 -2.78 -10.23 -18.28
CA ASP A 84 -1.62 -11.04 -17.93
C ASP A 84 -1.17 -10.69 -16.49
N MET A 85 -1.62 -11.51 -15.55
CA MET A 85 -1.31 -11.32 -14.13
C MET A 85 0.18 -11.46 -13.82
N GLU A 86 0.92 -12.26 -14.58
CA GLU A 86 2.36 -12.42 -14.38
C GLU A 86 3.09 -11.13 -14.78
N GLU A 87 2.77 -10.57 -15.95
CA GLU A 87 3.32 -9.30 -16.40
C GLU A 87 2.93 -8.16 -15.45
N THR A 88 1.66 -8.09 -15.07
CA THR A 88 1.15 -7.06 -14.13
C THR A 88 1.89 -7.10 -12.80
N LEU A 89 2.00 -8.27 -12.17
CA LEU A 89 2.69 -8.43 -10.88
C LEU A 89 4.21 -8.19 -10.99
N ALA A 90 4.82 -8.40 -12.16
CA ALA A 90 6.24 -8.12 -12.39
C ALA A 90 6.56 -6.61 -12.30
N THR A 91 5.59 -5.73 -12.42
CA THR A 91 5.79 -4.27 -12.27
C THR A 91 5.78 -3.79 -10.81
N ARG A 92 5.23 -4.59 -9.90
CA ARG A 92 5.08 -4.27 -8.49
C ARG A 92 6.39 -3.95 -7.75
N PRO A 93 7.54 -4.67 -7.97
CA PRO A 93 8.79 -4.40 -7.27
C PRO A 93 9.29 -2.97 -7.43
N GLU A 94 9.05 -2.34 -8.58
CA GLU A 94 9.42 -0.94 -8.81
C GLU A 94 8.61 0.00 -7.91
N HIS A 95 7.30 -0.21 -7.80
CA HIS A 95 6.45 0.57 -6.89
C HIS A 95 6.86 0.38 -5.41
N GLU A 96 7.18 -0.86 -5.00
CA GLU A 96 7.63 -1.14 -3.64
C GLU A 96 8.97 -0.44 -3.33
N GLU A 97 9.89 -0.39 -4.29
CA GLU A 97 11.16 0.33 -4.12
C GLU A 97 10.93 1.84 -3.96
N ILE A 98 10.04 2.43 -4.79
CA ILE A 98 9.66 3.83 -4.66
C ILE A 98 8.98 4.08 -3.30
N THR A 99 8.10 3.20 -2.87
CA THR A 99 7.46 3.29 -1.54
C THR A 99 8.50 3.27 -0.42
N ASN A 100 9.50 2.37 -0.49
CA ASN A 100 10.58 2.33 0.49
C ASN A 100 11.44 3.61 0.48
N GLN A 101 11.71 4.20 -0.69
CA GLN A 101 12.41 5.48 -0.78
C GLN A 101 11.64 6.61 -0.08
N VAL A 102 10.32 6.66 -0.26
CA VAL A 102 9.47 7.63 0.45
C VAL A 102 9.49 7.40 1.97
N VAL A 103 9.46 6.14 2.41
CA VAL A 103 9.60 5.79 3.83
C VAL A 103 10.93 6.32 4.40
N GLU A 104 12.04 6.10 3.70
CA GLU A 104 13.36 6.59 4.16
C GLU A 104 13.40 8.13 4.21
N LEU A 105 12.82 8.83 3.22
CA LEU A 105 12.71 10.30 3.26
C LEU A 105 11.94 10.81 4.47
N MET A 106 10.89 10.08 4.91
CA MET A 106 10.14 10.42 6.13
C MET A 106 10.95 10.10 7.39
N ARG A 107 11.68 8.96 7.42
CA ARG A 107 12.56 8.57 8.52
C ARG A 107 13.71 9.55 8.73
N GLU A 108 14.31 10.07 7.66
CA GLU A 108 15.34 11.12 7.72
C GLU A 108 14.82 12.38 8.42
N GLN A 109 13.52 12.63 8.38
CA GLN A 109 12.87 13.73 9.10
C GLN A 109 12.35 13.33 10.50
N GLY A 110 12.69 12.14 10.98
CA GLY A 110 12.30 11.63 12.30
C GLY A 110 10.84 11.14 12.38
N VAL A 111 10.23 10.81 11.25
CA VAL A 111 8.87 10.27 11.15
C VAL A 111 8.93 8.80 10.73
N GLU A 112 8.38 7.91 11.55
CA GLU A 112 8.22 6.49 11.21
C GLU A 112 6.78 6.27 10.71
N PRO A 113 6.54 6.11 9.40
CA PRO A 113 5.19 5.93 8.89
C PRO A 113 4.69 4.51 9.09
N TYR A 114 3.37 4.36 9.29
CA TYR A 114 2.69 3.09 9.10
C TYR A 114 2.27 2.98 7.64
N VAL A 115 2.78 1.97 6.95
CA VAL A 115 2.63 1.87 5.49
C VAL A 115 1.67 0.74 5.12
N LEU A 116 0.75 1.03 4.22
CA LEU A 116 0.00 0.04 3.45
C LEU A 116 0.40 0.19 1.99
N SER A 117 0.71 -0.93 1.35
CA SER A 117 1.13 -0.94 -0.05
C SER A 117 0.22 -1.83 -0.90
N THR A 118 0.74 -2.42 -1.93
CA THR A 118 0.01 -3.20 -2.92
C THR A 118 0.29 -4.69 -2.76
N GLU A 119 -0.69 -5.53 -3.03
CA GLU A 119 -0.56 -6.98 -3.08
C GLU A 119 0.03 -7.62 -1.80
N ALA A 120 0.26 -8.92 -1.81
CA ALA A 120 0.89 -9.61 -0.70
C ALA A 120 2.40 -9.35 -0.65
N CYS A 121 2.97 -9.37 0.57
CA CYS A 121 4.41 -9.26 0.74
C CYS A 121 5.15 -10.40 0.02
N ALA A 122 6.17 -10.04 -0.76
CA ALA A 122 7.02 -10.95 -1.54
C ALA A 122 8.52 -10.84 -1.20
N ILE A 123 8.87 -10.36 -0.01
CA ILE A 123 10.28 -10.19 0.41
C ILE A 123 10.95 -11.55 0.63
N CYS A 124 10.24 -12.54 1.13
CA CYS A 124 10.76 -13.87 1.42
C CYS A 124 10.12 -14.91 0.50
N ASP A 125 10.89 -15.87 -0.01
CA ASP A 125 10.37 -17.03 -0.75
C ASP A 125 9.34 -17.82 0.06
N ARG A 126 9.56 -17.91 1.38
CA ARG A 126 8.63 -18.49 2.34
C ARG A 126 8.51 -17.56 3.55
N CYS A 127 7.30 -17.08 3.80
CA CYS A 127 7.05 -16.20 4.93
C CYS A 127 7.13 -16.93 6.28
N ALA A 128 7.75 -16.29 7.28
CA ALA A 128 7.87 -16.80 8.64
C ALA A 128 6.51 -17.01 9.33
N TRP A 129 5.44 -16.34 8.89
CA TRP A 129 4.08 -16.57 9.35
C TRP A 129 3.66 -18.04 9.29
N LEU A 130 4.05 -18.74 8.21
CA LEU A 130 3.71 -20.16 8.01
C LEU A 130 4.37 -21.11 9.04
N ASP A 131 5.40 -20.64 9.69
CA ASP A 131 6.15 -21.39 10.70
C ASP A 131 5.84 -20.89 12.14
N GLY A 132 4.93 -19.91 12.27
CA GLY A 132 4.60 -19.29 13.57
C GLY A 132 5.70 -18.38 14.12
N GLU A 133 6.64 -17.98 13.27
CA GLU A 133 7.79 -17.16 13.64
C GLU A 133 7.56 -15.68 13.29
N PRO A 134 8.18 -14.74 14.01
CA PRO A 134 8.10 -13.32 13.72
C PRO A 134 8.56 -12.98 12.29
N CYS A 135 8.06 -11.87 11.75
CA CYS A 135 8.52 -11.36 10.45
C CYS A 135 10.03 -11.10 10.49
N ARG A 136 10.75 -11.54 9.44
CA ARG A 136 12.20 -11.34 9.31
C ARG A 136 12.57 -9.92 8.86
N HIS A 137 11.60 -9.19 8.29
CA HIS A 137 11.78 -7.86 7.70
C HIS A 137 10.63 -6.93 8.13
N PRO A 138 10.43 -6.70 9.46
CA PRO A 138 9.27 -5.96 9.96
C PRO A 138 9.28 -4.49 9.53
N ASP A 139 10.43 -3.93 9.28
CA ASP A 139 10.70 -2.56 8.84
C ASP A 139 10.48 -2.33 7.33
N ARG A 140 10.36 -3.41 6.56
CA ARG A 140 10.13 -3.38 5.11
C ARG A 140 8.86 -4.12 4.67
N MET A 141 8.20 -4.82 5.59
CA MET A 141 6.97 -5.54 5.32
C MET A 141 5.79 -4.57 5.40
N HIS A 142 5.13 -4.36 4.28
CA HIS A 142 3.95 -3.53 4.18
C HIS A 142 2.72 -4.39 3.88
N PRO A 143 1.67 -4.35 4.73
CA PRO A 143 0.38 -4.96 4.39
C PRO A 143 -0.23 -4.28 3.18
N CYS A 144 -1.08 -4.98 2.43
CA CYS A 144 -1.79 -4.33 1.34
C CYS A 144 -3.02 -3.54 1.83
N VAL A 145 -3.42 -2.55 1.06
CA VAL A 145 -4.56 -1.66 1.33
C VAL A 145 -5.84 -2.49 1.53
N GLU A 146 -6.08 -3.46 0.65
CA GLU A 146 -7.26 -4.33 0.66
C GLU A 146 -7.27 -5.27 1.87
N SER A 147 -6.10 -5.68 2.39
CA SER A 147 -6.01 -6.50 3.60
C SER A 147 -6.56 -5.78 4.83
N HIS A 148 -6.60 -4.46 4.81
CA HIS A 148 -7.21 -3.62 5.85
C HIS A 148 -8.70 -3.36 5.62
N GLY A 149 -9.28 -3.86 4.53
CA GLY A 149 -10.65 -3.62 4.13
C GLY A 149 -10.88 -2.22 3.57
N ILE A 150 -9.82 -1.54 3.11
CA ILE A 150 -9.94 -0.20 2.53
C ILE A 150 -10.39 -0.33 1.07
N ASN A 151 -11.47 0.37 0.73
CA ASN A 151 -11.85 0.66 -0.64
C ASN A 151 -11.12 1.93 -1.08
N ILE A 152 -10.06 1.77 -1.88
CA ILE A 152 -9.25 2.91 -2.30
C ILE A 152 -9.87 3.73 -3.45
N ILE A 153 -10.82 3.15 -4.19
CA ILE A 153 -11.38 3.76 -5.41
C ILE A 153 -11.94 5.17 -5.16
N PRO A 154 -12.81 5.41 -4.14
CA PRO A 154 -13.31 6.76 -3.89
C PRO A 154 -12.19 7.77 -3.62
N THR A 155 -11.14 7.36 -2.91
CA THR A 155 -9.99 8.23 -2.61
C THR A 155 -9.20 8.58 -3.88
N LEU A 156 -9.04 7.64 -4.81
CA LEU A 156 -8.42 7.90 -6.11
C LEU A 156 -9.24 8.90 -6.93
N GLU A 157 -10.55 8.67 -7.03
CA GLU A 157 -11.48 9.54 -7.78
C GLU A 157 -11.49 10.97 -7.22
N GLU A 158 -11.53 11.13 -5.89
CA GLU A 158 -11.47 12.44 -5.21
C GLU A 158 -10.18 13.21 -5.53
N ASN A 159 -9.09 12.49 -5.79
CA ASN A 159 -7.80 13.08 -6.15
C ASN A 159 -7.56 13.13 -7.68
N GLY A 160 -8.58 12.86 -8.49
CA GLY A 160 -8.51 12.95 -9.94
C GLY A 160 -7.67 11.85 -10.60
N ILE A 161 -7.44 10.74 -9.89
CA ILE A 161 -6.73 9.58 -10.42
C ILE A 161 -7.77 8.60 -10.96
N GLU A 162 -7.72 8.35 -12.26
CA GLU A 162 -8.46 7.25 -12.87
C GLU A 162 -7.75 5.93 -12.56
N PHE A 163 -8.45 4.98 -11.94
CA PHE A 163 -7.88 3.67 -11.62
C PHE A 163 -7.52 2.86 -12.89
N GLN A 164 -8.19 3.17 -14.00
CA GLN A 164 -7.94 2.56 -15.30
C GLN A 164 -7.59 3.63 -16.34
N PHE A 165 -6.30 3.90 -16.53
CA PHE A 165 -5.80 4.79 -17.60
C PHE A 165 -5.82 4.14 -19.00
N GLY A 166 -6.59 3.08 -19.19
CA GLY A 166 -6.66 2.29 -20.42
C GLY A 166 -6.48 0.80 -20.16
N CYS A 167 -6.47 0.00 -21.21
CA CYS A 167 -6.38 -1.44 -21.11
C CYS A 167 -4.98 -1.99 -20.82
N ASN A 168 -3.94 -1.14 -20.88
CA ASN A 168 -2.54 -1.55 -20.81
C ASN A 168 -1.72 -0.76 -19.78
N VAL A 169 -2.37 -0.24 -18.74
CA VAL A 169 -1.72 0.53 -17.68
C VAL A 169 -2.10 -0.02 -16.32
N VAL A 170 -1.09 -0.32 -15.51
CA VAL A 170 -1.24 -0.72 -14.12
C VAL A 170 -1.01 0.49 -13.22
N THR A 171 -1.92 0.73 -12.29
CA THR A 171 -1.78 1.76 -11.24
C THR A 171 -1.54 1.09 -9.90
N TRP A 172 -0.42 1.40 -9.27
CA TRP A 172 -0.08 0.97 -7.92
C TRP A 172 -0.22 2.12 -6.93
N VAL A 173 -0.65 1.80 -5.72
CA VAL A 173 -0.93 2.81 -4.69
C VAL A 173 -0.38 2.36 -3.34
N SER A 174 0.26 3.28 -2.61
CA SER A 174 0.62 3.09 -1.21
C SER A 174 0.08 4.22 -0.34
N LEU A 175 -0.27 3.89 0.91
CA LEU A 175 -0.73 4.82 1.94
C LEU A 175 0.29 4.84 3.08
N LEU A 176 0.82 6.01 3.40
CA LEU A 176 1.80 6.23 4.46
C LEU A 176 1.15 7.09 5.56
N PHE A 177 0.78 6.47 6.66
CA PHE A 177 0.14 7.13 7.81
C PHE A 177 1.18 7.66 8.80
N TYR A 178 1.01 8.91 9.32
CA TYR A 178 1.96 9.56 10.23
C TYR A 178 1.32 10.62 11.14
#